data_7a5ed3f325a8098da318cc73d6109c09
#
_entry.id   7a5ed3f325a8098da318cc73d6109c09
#
_cell.length_a   1.000
_cell.length_b   1.000
_cell.length_c   1.000
_cell.angle_alpha   90.00
_cell.angle_beta   90.00
_cell.angle_gamma   90.00
#
_symmetry.space_group_name_H-M   'P 1'
#
loop_
_entity.id
_entity.type
_entity.pdbx_description
1 polymer ?
#
loop_
_entity_poly.entity_id
_entity_poly.type
_entity_poly.pdbx_seq_one_letter_code
_entity_poly.pdbx_strand_id
1 'polypeptide(L)'
;YLGGDNFVALLPDRDELLCGIREKIIKKLGKWNNTSAFFPLFGVYTIEDTSIQPELMYDRAMLARSHAEEDYKWHICRYTLEMESCLEEEVYLLAEIEKGLENEEFTFFVQPQCNIMTGQIVGAEALVRWQKEDGEFLLPGEFIPVLEKNKMIDRLDRYIWEKVCQWLKHWIDTGHSPVPISINVSRIDIFSMNVPAYLFDLMEKYQIPKHLIKVEITESAYTENNNRIASAVNTLRSGGLVVMMDDFGCGYSSLNMLENIPVDVLKLDMRFLRFEEAERKKSAHILEAIVNMASMLHLPIVVEGVEDESQEKFVQGLGYRYTQGFYYYKPLPIPKFEELLSDHRRIDTQGIVYKQVEPMHIREFIDSNFVSDSMLNNVLGPVVFFEVQS
;
A
#
# COMPACT_ATOMS: atom_id res chain seq x y z
N TYR A 1 35.59 15.25 -12.61
CA TYR A 1 35.21 13.86 -12.41
C TYR A 1 35.60 13.44 -10.99
N LEU A 2 34.62 12.94 -10.24
CA LEU A 2 34.81 12.61 -8.81
C LEU A 2 34.80 11.11 -8.53
N GLY A 3 34.69 10.28 -9.56
CA GLY A 3 34.60 8.83 -9.46
C GLY A 3 33.19 8.31 -9.67
N GLY A 4 33.05 7.04 -10.06
CA GLY A 4 31.77 6.43 -10.42
C GLY A 4 31.10 7.15 -11.60
N ASP A 5 29.79 7.40 -11.47
CA ASP A 5 29.01 8.10 -12.50
C ASP A 5 28.74 9.58 -12.17
N ASN A 6 29.53 10.16 -11.24
CA ASN A 6 29.34 11.52 -10.76
C ASN A 6 30.29 12.51 -11.42
N PHE A 7 29.72 13.60 -11.92
CA PHE A 7 30.42 14.72 -12.55
C PHE A 7 30.02 16.03 -11.88
N VAL A 8 30.94 16.91 -11.67
CA VAL A 8 30.71 18.29 -11.22
C VAL A 8 31.14 19.26 -12.29
N ALA A 9 30.34 20.28 -12.49
CA ALA A 9 30.66 21.38 -13.40
C ALA A 9 30.33 22.71 -12.73
N LEU A 10 31.25 23.69 -12.90
CA LEU A 10 30.99 25.08 -12.53
C LEU A 10 30.51 25.81 -13.79
N LEU A 11 29.32 26.39 -13.71
CA LEU A 11 28.64 27.02 -14.84
C LEU A 11 28.13 28.41 -14.45
N PRO A 12 27.98 29.34 -15.39
CA PRO A 12 27.19 30.55 -15.17
C PRO A 12 25.73 30.17 -14.81
N ASP A 13 25.14 30.82 -13.83
CA ASP A 13 23.76 30.56 -13.42
C ASP A 13 22.78 31.07 -14.50
N ARG A 14 22.43 30.15 -15.41
CA ARG A 14 21.45 30.35 -16.49
C ARG A 14 20.71 29.05 -16.75
N ASP A 15 19.41 29.06 -16.59
CA ASP A 15 18.56 27.90 -16.82
C ASP A 15 18.66 27.33 -18.24
N GLU A 16 18.82 28.23 -19.23
CA GLU A 16 19.01 27.85 -20.64
C GLU A 16 20.25 26.98 -20.86
N LEU A 17 21.32 27.26 -20.10
CA LEU A 17 22.56 26.48 -20.14
C LEU A 17 22.39 25.09 -19.57
N LEU A 18 21.71 24.99 -18.43
CA LEU A 18 21.41 23.70 -17.78
C LEU A 18 20.56 22.82 -18.68
N CYS A 19 19.47 23.36 -19.22
CA CYS A 19 18.58 22.64 -20.14
C CYS A 19 19.34 22.21 -21.41
N GLY A 20 20.16 23.10 -21.97
CA GLY A 20 20.97 22.80 -23.17
C GLY A 20 22.06 21.75 -22.95
N ILE A 21 22.65 21.68 -21.75
CA ILE A 21 23.63 20.63 -21.38
C ILE A 21 22.90 19.31 -21.23
N ARG A 22 21.77 19.29 -20.51
CA ARG A 22 20.92 18.11 -20.32
C ARG A 22 20.54 17.49 -21.67
N GLU A 23 19.99 18.28 -22.58
CA GLU A 23 19.61 17.80 -23.92
C GLU A 23 20.80 17.22 -24.71
N LYS A 24 21.95 17.87 -24.63
CA LYS A 24 23.18 17.39 -25.30
C LYS A 24 23.64 16.04 -24.71
N ILE A 25 23.56 15.87 -23.39
CA ILE A 25 23.95 14.63 -22.71
C ILE A 25 22.98 13.52 -23.12
N ILE A 26 21.66 13.74 -23.00
CA ILE A 26 20.63 12.77 -23.41
C ILE A 26 20.79 12.34 -24.86
N LYS A 27 21.01 13.33 -25.77
CA LYS A 27 21.21 13.06 -27.20
C LYS A 27 22.49 12.27 -27.49
N LYS A 28 23.57 12.47 -26.73
CA LYS A 28 24.80 11.70 -26.86
C LYS A 28 24.69 10.30 -26.32
N LEU A 29 24.03 10.13 -25.14
CA LEU A 29 23.85 8.82 -24.49
C LEU A 29 22.86 7.95 -25.26
N GLY A 30 21.77 8.54 -25.80
CA GLY A 30 20.81 7.82 -26.64
C GLY A 30 21.39 7.28 -27.96
N LYS A 31 22.56 7.79 -28.41
CA LYS A 31 23.29 7.23 -29.54
C LYS A 31 24.18 6.03 -29.19
N TRP A 32 24.48 5.85 -27.92
CA TRP A 32 25.44 4.82 -27.46
C TRP A 32 24.77 3.52 -27.02
N ASN A 33 23.52 3.61 -26.62
CA ASN A 33 22.77 2.43 -26.17
C ASN A 33 21.38 2.42 -26.80
N ASN A 34 21.06 1.33 -27.50
CA ASN A 34 19.73 1.07 -28.05
C ASN A 34 18.69 0.75 -26.93
N THR A 35 19.04 0.97 -25.67
CA THR A 35 18.18 0.79 -24.49
C THR A 35 17.60 2.12 -24.07
N SER A 36 16.29 2.16 -24.06
CA SER A 36 15.39 3.21 -23.60
C SER A 36 15.79 3.77 -22.22
N ALA A 37 15.73 5.10 -22.12
CA ALA A 37 15.62 5.89 -20.90
C ALA A 37 16.81 5.87 -19.91
N PHE A 38 17.97 6.42 -20.34
CA PHE A 38 18.93 6.95 -19.39
C PHE A 38 18.63 8.44 -19.16
N PHE A 39 18.24 8.81 -17.95
CA PHE A 39 17.99 10.20 -17.55
C PHE A 39 19.06 10.63 -16.54
N PRO A 40 19.97 11.55 -16.90
CA PRO A 40 20.92 12.10 -15.95
C PRO A 40 20.20 13.00 -14.95
N LEU A 41 20.53 12.84 -13.67
CA LEU A 41 20.02 13.67 -12.57
C LEU A 41 20.96 14.87 -12.36
N PHE A 42 20.40 16.05 -12.18
CA PHE A 42 21.14 17.28 -11.97
C PHE A 42 20.75 17.92 -10.63
N GLY A 43 21.69 17.98 -9.70
CA GLY A 43 21.60 18.84 -8.52
C GLY A 43 22.34 20.15 -8.77
N VAL A 44 21.70 21.25 -8.46
CA VAL A 44 22.23 22.60 -8.71
C VAL A 44 22.33 23.37 -7.40
N TYR A 45 23.53 23.84 -7.07
CA TYR A 45 23.73 24.80 -6.00
C TYR A 45 24.13 26.15 -6.62
N THR A 46 23.37 27.21 -6.32
CA THR A 46 23.69 28.57 -6.77
C THR A 46 24.66 29.20 -5.77
N ILE A 47 25.88 29.56 -6.25
CA ILE A 47 26.90 30.15 -5.40
C ILE A 47 26.61 31.64 -5.25
N GLU A 48 26.04 32.03 -4.12
CA GLU A 48 25.81 33.44 -3.75
C GLU A 48 26.96 33.99 -2.90
N ASP A 49 27.56 33.12 -2.06
CA ASP A 49 28.65 33.44 -1.16
C ASP A 49 29.90 32.62 -1.53
N THR A 50 30.94 33.29 -1.99
CA THR A 50 32.23 32.68 -2.39
C THR A 50 33.13 32.34 -1.18
N SER A 51 32.75 32.72 0.04
CA SER A 51 33.50 32.37 1.27
C SER A 51 33.20 30.95 1.75
N ILE A 52 32.15 30.33 1.26
CA ILE A 52 31.76 28.94 1.56
C ILE A 52 32.80 27.98 0.99
N GLN A 53 33.16 26.96 1.75
CA GLN A 53 34.13 25.96 1.29
C GLN A 53 33.56 25.15 0.09
N PRO A 54 34.38 24.85 -0.92
CA PRO A 54 33.96 24.14 -2.13
C PRO A 54 33.33 22.77 -1.83
N GLU A 55 33.77 22.09 -0.76
CA GLU A 55 33.25 20.83 -0.29
C GLU A 55 31.78 20.97 0.09
N LEU A 56 31.42 22.01 0.85
CA LEU A 56 30.04 22.26 1.25
C LEU A 56 29.15 22.66 0.05
N MET A 57 29.69 23.41 -0.92
CA MET A 57 28.97 23.72 -2.15
C MET A 57 28.66 22.44 -2.95
N TYR A 58 29.60 21.49 -2.96
CA TYR A 58 29.41 20.19 -3.59
C TYR A 58 28.37 19.37 -2.86
N ASP A 59 28.44 19.25 -1.53
CA ASP A 59 27.49 18.49 -0.72
C ASP A 59 26.06 19.02 -0.90
N ARG A 60 25.88 20.34 -0.98
CA ARG A 60 24.60 20.98 -1.28
C ARG A 60 24.07 20.65 -2.67
N ALA A 61 24.95 20.64 -3.68
CA ALA A 61 24.56 20.21 -5.02
C ALA A 61 24.21 18.72 -5.08
N MET A 62 24.90 17.88 -4.31
CA MET A 62 24.61 16.46 -4.20
C MET A 62 23.29 16.20 -3.48
N LEU A 63 22.98 16.96 -2.42
CA LEU A 63 21.69 16.92 -1.75
C LEU A 63 20.56 17.30 -2.70
N ALA A 64 20.70 18.36 -3.46
CA ALA A 64 19.73 18.72 -4.50
C ALA A 64 19.59 17.62 -5.56
N ARG A 65 20.68 16.95 -5.95
CA ARG A 65 20.63 15.84 -6.90
C ARG A 65 19.79 14.66 -6.39
N SER A 66 19.85 14.34 -5.10
CA SER A 66 19.04 13.24 -4.53
C SER A 66 17.53 13.50 -4.64
N HIS A 67 17.12 14.77 -4.66
CA HIS A 67 15.73 15.17 -4.87
C HIS A 67 15.34 15.30 -6.35
N ALA A 68 16.30 15.25 -7.28
CA ALA A 68 16.02 15.38 -8.71
C ALA A 68 15.34 14.14 -9.31
N GLU A 69 15.29 13.00 -8.60
CA GLU A 69 14.53 11.82 -8.99
C GLU A 69 13.02 12.05 -8.92
N GLU A 70 12.56 12.95 -8.06
CA GLU A 70 11.16 13.31 -7.88
C GLU A 70 10.61 14.18 -9.02
N ASP A 71 11.50 14.88 -9.76
CA ASP A 71 11.13 15.66 -10.94
C ASP A 71 11.12 14.80 -12.21
N TYR A 72 10.04 14.09 -12.46
CA TYR A 72 9.83 13.23 -13.63
C TYR A 72 9.94 13.94 -14.98
N LYS A 73 9.90 15.27 -15.01
CA LYS A 73 9.93 16.05 -16.27
C LYS A 73 11.32 16.50 -16.66
N TRP A 74 12.08 17.02 -15.72
CA TRP A 74 13.35 17.68 -16.01
C TRP A 74 14.55 16.99 -15.37
N HIS A 75 14.35 16.27 -14.26
CA HIS A 75 15.40 15.65 -13.45
C HIS A 75 16.48 16.67 -13.02
N ILE A 76 16.05 17.91 -12.76
CA ILE A 76 16.90 19.01 -12.30
C ILE A 76 16.30 19.53 -11.00
N CYS A 77 17.08 19.53 -9.93
CA CYS A 77 16.67 20.10 -8.66
C CYS A 77 17.68 21.15 -8.20
N ARG A 78 17.17 22.29 -7.72
CA ARG A 78 17.97 23.35 -7.12
C ARG A 78 17.96 23.18 -5.61
N TYR A 79 19.14 23.30 -5.01
CA TYR A 79 19.29 23.28 -3.57
C TYR A 79 18.48 24.41 -2.91
N THR A 80 17.82 24.09 -1.83
CA THR A 80 17.20 25.04 -0.90
C THR A 80 17.60 24.71 0.54
N LEU A 81 17.52 25.70 1.44
CA LEU A 81 17.83 25.47 2.86
C LEU A 81 16.89 24.46 3.52
N GLU A 82 15.65 24.38 3.06
CA GLU A 82 14.69 23.39 3.53
C GLU A 82 15.18 21.95 3.33
N MET A 83 15.94 21.69 2.28
CA MET A 83 16.51 20.35 2.03
C MET A 83 17.52 19.92 3.11
N GLU A 84 18.32 20.85 3.60
CA GLU A 84 19.23 20.58 4.74
C GLU A 84 18.44 20.25 6.00
N SER A 85 17.43 21.07 6.32
CA SER A 85 16.58 20.83 7.49
C SER A 85 15.84 19.51 7.39
N CYS A 86 15.27 19.16 6.22
CA CYS A 86 14.62 17.87 6.01
C CYS A 86 15.59 16.69 6.18
N LEU A 87 16.84 16.82 5.73
CA LEU A 87 17.86 15.79 5.91
C LEU A 87 18.22 15.60 7.39
N GLU A 88 18.39 16.70 8.12
CA GLU A 88 18.66 16.66 9.58
C GLU A 88 17.50 16.02 10.32
N GLU A 89 16.25 16.38 10.00
CA GLU A 89 15.04 15.78 10.56
C GLU A 89 14.95 14.27 10.25
N GLU A 90 15.28 13.87 9.02
CA GLU A 90 15.30 12.47 8.61
C GLU A 90 16.34 11.66 9.41
N VAL A 91 17.55 12.17 9.55
CA VAL A 91 18.63 11.53 10.33
C VAL A 91 18.24 11.42 11.81
N TYR A 92 17.65 12.50 12.37
CA TYR A 92 17.16 12.51 13.74
C TYR A 92 16.05 11.45 13.92
N LEU A 93 15.08 11.40 13.00
CA LEU A 93 13.97 10.45 13.06
C LEU A 93 14.47 9.00 12.98
N LEU A 94 15.45 8.70 12.13
CA LEU A 94 16.06 7.36 12.05
C LEU A 94 16.71 6.95 13.37
N ALA A 95 17.43 7.86 14.02
CA ALA A 95 18.03 7.58 15.33
C ALA A 95 16.96 7.37 16.43
N GLU A 96 15.88 8.14 16.39
CA GLU A 96 14.75 7.95 17.30
C GLU A 96 14.03 6.62 17.06
N ILE A 97 13.87 6.21 15.79
CA ILE A 97 13.29 4.90 15.45
C ILE A 97 14.13 3.75 16.00
N GLU A 98 15.46 3.81 15.84
CA GLU A 98 16.35 2.77 16.39
C GLU A 98 16.20 2.66 17.91
N LYS A 99 16.20 3.79 18.60
CA LYS A 99 15.98 3.85 20.04
C LYS A 99 14.59 3.33 20.43
N GLY A 100 13.56 3.71 19.68
CA GLY A 100 12.18 3.28 19.91
C GLY A 100 12.00 1.77 19.73
N LEU A 101 12.74 1.13 18.81
CA LEU A 101 12.77 -0.33 18.68
C LEU A 101 13.44 -1.00 19.88
N GLU A 102 14.52 -0.43 20.40
CA GLU A 102 15.22 -0.94 21.60
C GLU A 102 14.37 -0.78 22.86
N ASN A 103 13.61 0.31 22.97
CA ASN A 103 12.76 0.63 24.12
C ASN A 103 11.37 -0.02 24.03
N GLU A 104 11.07 -0.80 23.01
CA GLU A 104 9.75 -1.40 22.77
C GLU A 104 8.61 -0.39 22.60
N GLU A 105 8.88 0.80 22.08
CA GLU A 105 7.89 1.86 21.85
C GLU A 105 6.97 1.57 20.66
N PHE A 106 7.36 0.63 19.79
CA PHE A 106 6.53 0.22 18.67
C PHE A 106 5.52 -0.86 19.08
N THR A 107 4.30 -0.64 18.68
CA THR A 107 3.18 -1.58 18.88
C THR A 107 2.36 -1.65 17.60
N PHE A 108 1.26 -2.40 17.61
CA PHE A 108 0.30 -2.41 16.52
C PHE A 108 -1.12 -2.22 17.04
N PHE A 109 -1.93 -1.54 16.23
CA PHE A 109 -3.37 -1.54 16.36
C PHE A 109 -3.94 -2.53 15.36
N VAL A 110 -5.19 -2.90 15.57
CA VAL A 110 -5.86 -3.87 14.70
C VAL A 110 -7.11 -3.23 14.12
N GLN A 111 -7.25 -3.27 12.80
CA GLN A 111 -8.46 -2.82 12.14
C GLN A 111 -9.25 -4.01 11.60
N PRO A 112 -10.48 -4.25 12.13
CA PRO A 112 -11.33 -5.34 11.68
C PRO A 112 -11.73 -5.22 10.21
N GLN A 113 -11.71 -6.37 9.51
CA GLN A 113 -12.30 -6.59 8.20
C GLN A 113 -13.66 -7.25 8.39
N CYS A 114 -14.71 -6.71 7.78
CA CYS A 114 -16.08 -7.13 8.02
C CYS A 114 -16.76 -7.67 6.76
N ASN A 115 -17.68 -8.59 6.96
CA ASN A 115 -18.61 -9.01 5.94
C ASN A 115 -19.77 -8.00 5.89
N ILE A 116 -19.94 -7.33 4.75
CA ILE A 116 -20.96 -6.27 4.55
C ILE A 116 -22.38 -6.81 4.82
N MET A 117 -22.66 -8.07 4.45
CA MET A 117 -24.00 -8.65 4.57
C MET A 117 -24.39 -8.98 6.03
N THR A 118 -23.43 -9.28 6.88
CA THR A 118 -23.69 -9.73 8.26
C THR A 118 -23.17 -8.77 9.33
N GLY A 119 -22.29 -7.85 8.96
CA GLY A 119 -21.56 -6.99 9.88
C GLY A 119 -20.50 -7.73 10.72
N GLN A 120 -20.29 -9.03 10.48
CA GLN A 120 -19.39 -9.87 11.26
C GLN A 120 -17.93 -9.70 10.79
N ILE A 121 -17.01 -9.87 11.73
CA ILE A 121 -15.57 -9.80 11.50
C ILE A 121 -15.08 -11.08 10.85
N VAL A 122 -14.39 -10.95 9.71
CA VAL A 122 -13.81 -12.04 8.90
C VAL A 122 -12.30 -12.15 9.02
N GLY A 123 -11.68 -11.16 9.61
CA GLY A 123 -10.25 -11.01 9.79
C GLY A 123 -9.93 -9.61 10.29
N ALA A 124 -8.66 -9.26 10.38
CA ALA A 124 -8.26 -7.91 10.71
C ALA A 124 -6.84 -7.63 10.20
N GLU A 125 -6.49 -6.36 10.07
CA GLU A 125 -5.17 -5.90 9.66
C GLU A 125 -4.39 -5.34 10.84
N ALA A 126 -3.13 -5.74 10.97
CA ALA A 126 -2.19 -5.19 11.94
C ALA A 126 -1.53 -3.92 11.39
N LEU A 127 -1.76 -2.82 12.06
CA LEU A 127 -1.31 -1.49 11.67
C LEU A 127 -0.33 -0.95 12.71
N VAL A 128 0.93 -0.81 12.33
CA VAL A 128 1.98 -0.30 13.22
C VAL A 128 1.62 1.05 13.83
N ARG A 129 2.00 1.25 15.08
CA ARG A 129 1.89 2.51 15.84
C ARG A 129 3.17 2.73 16.63
N TRP A 130 3.63 3.94 16.66
CA TRP A 130 4.75 4.34 17.50
C TRP A 130 4.25 5.20 18.65
N GLN A 131 4.35 4.68 19.86
CA GLN A 131 3.99 5.35 21.10
C GLN A 131 5.25 5.63 21.88
N LYS A 132 5.70 6.87 21.89
CA LYS A 132 6.88 7.31 22.63
C LYS A 132 6.67 7.28 24.14
N GLU A 133 7.74 7.24 24.89
CA GLU A 133 7.70 7.24 26.37
C GLU A 133 6.98 8.47 26.98
N ASP A 134 7.04 9.62 26.31
CA ASP A 134 6.35 10.87 26.72
C ASP A 134 4.84 10.85 26.42
N GLY A 135 4.35 9.80 25.76
CA GLY A 135 2.95 9.62 25.37
C GLY A 135 2.61 10.21 24.00
N GLU A 136 3.59 10.74 23.27
CA GLU A 136 3.40 11.15 21.87
C GLU A 136 3.10 9.92 20.99
N PHE A 137 2.17 10.09 20.06
CA PHE A 137 1.75 9.07 19.14
C PHE A 137 2.07 9.49 17.70
N LEU A 138 3.02 8.81 17.05
CA LEU A 138 3.31 9.04 15.64
C LEU A 138 2.54 8.05 14.77
N LEU A 139 2.01 8.57 13.66
CA LEU A 139 1.29 7.77 12.67
C LEU A 139 2.26 7.17 11.63
N PRO A 140 1.91 6.02 11.03
CA PRO A 140 2.75 5.37 10.03
C PRO A 140 3.23 6.28 8.90
N GLY A 141 2.38 7.19 8.42
CA GLY A 141 2.71 8.15 7.37
C GLY A 141 3.87 9.09 7.70
N GLU A 142 4.24 9.23 8.98
CA GLU A 142 5.32 10.12 9.43
C GLU A 142 6.68 9.42 9.42
N PHE A 143 6.74 8.10 9.61
CA PHE A 143 8.02 7.38 9.75
C PHE A 143 8.25 6.27 8.72
N ILE A 144 7.21 5.62 8.20
CA ILE A 144 7.36 4.55 7.18
C ILE A 144 8.08 5.05 5.93
N PRO A 145 7.72 6.21 5.32
CA PRO A 145 8.43 6.69 4.13
C PRO A 145 9.92 6.90 4.35
N VAL A 146 10.32 7.35 5.55
CA VAL A 146 11.73 7.53 5.92
C VAL A 146 12.46 6.19 6.01
N LEU A 147 11.83 5.18 6.61
CA LEU A 147 12.37 3.83 6.70
C LEU A 147 12.49 3.16 5.34
N GLU A 148 11.52 3.32 4.47
CA GLU A 148 11.55 2.78 3.10
C GLU A 148 12.65 3.43 2.27
N LYS A 149 12.74 4.77 2.27
CA LYS A 149 13.79 5.54 1.58
C LYS A 149 15.19 5.08 1.99
N ASN A 150 15.39 4.81 3.29
CA ASN A 150 16.66 4.37 3.86
C ASN A 150 16.84 2.85 3.88
N LYS A 151 15.90 2.07 3.35
CA LYS A 151 15.93 0.60 3.30
C LYS A 151 16.05 -0.06 4.68
N MET A 152 15.42 0.54 5.68
CA MET A 152 15.43 0.09 7.07
C MET A 152 14.08 -0.46 7.54
N ILE A 153 13.07 -0.45 6.67
CA ILE A 153 11.70 -0.90 7.00
C ILE A 153 11.68 -2.36 7.48
N ASP A 154 12.54 -3.22 6.95
CA ASP A 154 12.62 -4.64 7.30
C ASP A 154 12.88 -4.89 8.80
N ARG A 155 13.52 -3.97 9.51
CA ARG A 155 13.74 -4.07 10.96
C ARG A 155 12.45 -3.87 11.73
N LEU A 156 11.67 -2.85 11.34
CA LEU A 156 10.37 -2.56 11.94
C LEU A 156 9.36 -3.67 11.63
N ASP A 157 9.29 -4.11 10.38
CA ASP A 157 8.34 -5.11 9.94
C ASP A 157 8.57 -6.45 10.65
N ARG A 158 9.82 -6.92 10.76
CA ARG A 158 10.17 -8.10 11.56
C ARG A 158 9.75 -7.97 13.03
N TYR A 159 9.95 -6.79 13.61
CA TYR A 159 9.54 -6.53 14.99
C TYR A 159 8.02 -6.63 15.15
N ILE A 160 7.27 -6.02 14.25
CA ILE A 160 5.79 -6.06 14.28
C ILE A 160 5.26 -7.47 14.00
N TRP A 161 5.81 -8.20 13.03
CA TRP A 161 5.41 -9.59 12.76
C TRP A 161 5.61 -10.49 13.98
N GLU A 162 6.71 -10.30 14.70
CA GLU A 162 6.96 -11.04 15.95
C GLU A 162 5.96 -10.67 17.04
N LYS A 163 5.67 -9.38 17.23
CA LYS A 163 4.63 -8.91 18.19
C LYS A 163 3.24 -9.47 17.86
N VAL A 164 2.86 -9.52 16.58
CA VAL A 164 1.60 -10.15 16.13
C VAL A 164 1.57 -11.64 16.47
N CYS A 165 2.65 -12.38 16.20
CA CYS A 165 2.73 -13.80 16.55
C CYS A 165 2.70 -14.03 18.06
N GLN A 166 3.38 -13.20 18.86
CA GLN A 166 3.32 -13.26 20.33
C GLN A 166 1.91 -13.04 20.85
N TRP A 167 1.20 -12.03 20.32
CA TRP A 167 -0.18 -11.77 20.70
C TRP A 167 -1.11 -12.92 20.32
N LEU A 168 -1.01 -13.42 19.07
CA LEU A 168 -1.84 -14.57 18.63
C LEU A 168 -1.61 -15.79 19.52
N LYS A 169 -0.34 -16.07 19.87
CA LYS A 169 0.00 -17.19 20.78
C LYS A 169 -0.65 -17.00 22.15
N HIS A 170 -0.53 -15.82 22.73
CA HIS A 170 -1.13 -15.51 24.02
C HIS A 170 -2.67 -15.70 23.96
N TRP A 171 -3.32 -15.20 22.91
CA TRP A 171 -4.77 -15.29 22.73
C TRP A 171 -5.25 -16.73 22.60
N ILE A 172 -4.51 -17.56 21.87
CA ILE A 172 -4.79 -18.99 21.74
C ILE A 172 -4.60 -19.72 23.08
N ASP A 173 -3.48 -19.46 23.78
CA ASP A 173 -3.15 -20.13 25.04
C ASP A 173 -4.12 -19.79 26.16
N THR A 174 -4.75 -18.64 26.11
CA THR A 174 -5.82 -18.24 27.03
C THR A 174 -7.20 -18.84 26.67
N GLY A 175 -7.26 -19.70 25.65
CA GLY A 175 -8.45 -20.46 25.29
C GLY A 175 -9.43 -19.73 24.36
N HIS A 176 -8.99 -18.64 23.74
CA HIS A 176 -9.81 -17.87 22.81
C HIS A 176 -9.59 -18.30 21.36
N SER A 177 -10.58 -18.04 20.52
CA SER A 177 -10.51 -18.28 19.08
C SER A 177 -10.14 -16.98 18.36
N PRO A 178 -8.92 -16.86 17.81
CA PRO A 178 -8.53 -15.69 17.03
C PRO A 178 -9.19 -15.67 15.66
N VAL A 179 -9.27 -14.46 15.08
CA VAL A 179 -9.53 -14.27 13.65
C VAL A 179 -8.20 -14.16 12.90
N PRO A 180 -8.16 -14.41 11.58
CA PRO A 180 -6.95 -14.21 10.80
C PRO A 180 -6.49 -12.74 10.84
N ILE A 181 -5.17 -12.54 11.02
CA ILE A 181 -4.55 -11.22 11.03
C ILE A 181 -3.68 -11.08 9.79
N SER A 182 -3.87 -10.01 9.05
CA SER A 182 -2.98 -9.64 7.96
C SER A 182 -1.84 -8.73 8.45
N ILE A 183 -0.66 -8.95 7.89
CA ILE A 183 0.57 -8.20 8.14
C ILE A 183 1.08 -7.63 6.83
N ASN A 184 1.55 -6.40 6.88
CA ASN A 184 2.14 -5.73 5.74
C ASN A 184 3.55 -6.28 5.47
N VAL A 185 3.88 -6.46 4.20
CA VAL A 185 5.20 -6.86 3.70
C VAL A 185 5.60 -5.89 2.60
N SER A 186 6.64 -5.13 2.84
CA SER A 186 7.14 -4.17 1.88
C SER A 186 7.91 -4.85 0.74
N ARG A 187 8.03 -4.15 -0.38
CA ARG A 187 8.94 -4.57 -1.44
C ARG A 187 10.37 -4.72 -0.94
N ILE A 188 10.79 -3.81 -0.06
CA ILE A 188 12.15 -3.80 0.50
C ILE A 188 12.42 -5.08 1.29
N ASP A 189 11.46 -5.58 2.06
CA ASP A 189 11.61 -6.85 2.79
C ASP A 189 11.93 -8.00 1.86
N ILE A 190 11.17 -8.13 0.76
CA ILE A 190 11.37 -9.21 -0.22
C ILE A 190 12.76 -9.13 -0.88
N PHE A 191 13.32 -7.91 -1.00
CA PHE A 191 14.65 -7.70 -1.56
C PHE A 191 15.78 -7.75 -0.54
N SER A 192 15.53 -7.48 0.74
CA SER A 192 16.54 -7.50 1.80
C SER A 192 16.73 -8.88 2.41
N MET A 193 15.63 -9.68 2.52
CA MET A 193 15.63 -10.94 3.22
C MET A 193 14.79 -12.03 2.54
N ASN A 194 14.84 -13.25 3.08
CA ASN A 194 13.95 -14.34 2.69
C ASN A 194 12.67 -14.30 3.55
N VAL A 195 11.72 -13.45 3.16
CA VAL A 195 10.45 -13.26 3.90
C VAL A 195 9.70 -14.57 4.14
N PRO A 196 9.49 -15.47 3.13
CA PRO A 196 8.81 -16.74 3.39
C PRO A 196 9.47 -17.58 4.49
N ALA A 197 10.80 -17.77 4.43
CA ALA A 197 11.51 -18.54 5.44
C ALA A 197 11.35 -17.91 6.82
N TYR A 198 11.54 -16.60 6.95
CA TYR A 198 11.41 -15.88 8.21
C TYR A 198 10.01 -16.02 8.83
N LEU A 199 8.97 -15.85 8.03
CA LEU A 199 7.59 -15.98 8.53
C LEU A 199 7.26 -17.41 8.95
N PHE A 200 7.72 -18.43 8.21
CA PHE A 200 7.52 -19.82 8.61
C PHE A 200 8.25 -20.17 9.89
N ASP A 201 9.51 -19.74 10.05
CA ASP A 201 10.30 -19.94 11.28
C ASP A 201 9.60 -19.24 12.47
N LEU A 202 9.08 -18.03 12.26
CA LEU A 202 8.37 -17.28 13.29
C LEU A 202 7.07 -17.98 13.71
N MET A 203 6.29 -18.47 12.75
CA MET A 203 5.05 -19.21 13.01
C MET A 203 5.32 -20.55 13.71
N GLU A 204 6.41 -21.26 13.35
CA GLU A 204 6.83 -22.46 14.03
C GLU A 204 7.27 -22.16 15.47
N LYS A 205 8.07 -21.10 15.68
CA LYS A 205 8.53 -20.65 17.01
C LYS A 205 7.36 -20.41 17.96
N TYR A 206 6.30 -19.74 17.49
CA TYR A 206 5.13 -19.40 18.29
C TYR A 206 3.96 -20.39 18.14
N GLN A 207 4.13 -21.45 17.35
CA GLN A 207 3.11 -22.46 17.08
C GLN A 207 1.79 -21.86 16.55
N ILE A 208 1.89 -20.89 15.64
CA ILE A 208 0.74 -20.22 15.05
C ILE A 208 0.21 -21.03 13.85
N PRO A 209 -1.08 -21.39 13.83
CA PRO A 209 -1.72 -22.00 12.67
C PRO A 209 -1.63 -21.10 11.43
N LYS A 210 -1.26 -21.67 10.28
CA LYS A 210 -0.98 -20.91 9.05
C LYS A 210 -2.14 -20.05 8.57
N HIS A 211 -3.37 -20.48 8.77
CA HIS A 211 -4.58 -19.76 8.38
C HIS A 211 -4.83 -18.49 9.19
N LEU A 212 -4.09 -18.27 10.29
CA LEU A 212 -4.22 -17.08 11.14
C LEU A 212 -3.32 -15.92 10.74
N ILE A 213 -2.35 -16.13 9.85
CA ILE A 213 -1.54 -15.06 9.28
C ILE A 213 -1.87 -14.92 7.79
N LYS A 214 -2.14 -13.70 7.37
CA LYS A 214 -2.25 -13.29 5.98
C LYS A 214 -1.16 -12.28 5.68
N VAL A 215 -0.71 -12.22 4.45
CA VAL A 215 0.37 -11.31 4.01
C VAL A 215 -0.21 -10.32 3.02
N GLU A 216 -0.02 -9.04 3.27
CA GLU A 216 -0.42 -7.95 2.38
C GLU A 216 0.81 -7.39 1.66
N ILE A 217 0.75 -7.29 0.33
CA ILE A 217 1.82 -6.75 -0.51
C ILE A 217 1.18 -5.74 -1.45
N THR A 218 1.69 -4.51 -1.47
CA THR A 218 1.14 -3.44 -2.30
C THR A 218 1.26 -3.72 -3.80
N GLU A 219 0.31 -3.23 -4.61
CA GLU A 219 0.35 -3.34 -6.07
C GLU A 219 1.66 -2.83 -6.66
N SER A 220 2.16 -1.70 -6.16
CA SER A 220 3.40 -1.07 -6.63
C SER A 220 4.64 -1.97 -6.47
N ALA A 221 4.64 -2.87 -5.50
CA ALA A 221 5.72 -3.82 -5.31
C ALA A 221 5.92 -4.74 -6.53
N TYR A 222 4.86 -5.06 -7.24
CA TYR A 222 4.89 -5.99 -8.37
C TYR A 222 5.38 -5.37 -9.68
N THR A 223 5.52 -4.06 -9.80
CA THR A 223 5.86 -3.37 -11.06
C THR A 223 7.32 -3.56 -11.50
N GLU A 224 8.23 -3.79 -10.56
CA GLU A 224 9.66 -3.99 -10.83
C GLU A 224 10.12 -5.39 -10.38
N ASN A 225 10.93 -6.06 -11.20
CA ASN A 225 11.50 -7.39 -10.91
C ASN A 225 10.46 -8.47 -10.50
N ASN A 226 9.40 -8.62 -11.28
CA ASN A 226 8.27 -9.52 -11.04
C ASN A 226 8.66 -10.95 -10.61
N ASN A 227 9.79 -11.49 -11.06
CA ASN A 227 10.19 -12.87 -10.78
C ASN A 227 10.50 -13.14 -9.30
N ARG A 228 11.13 -12.18 -8.58
CA ARG A 228 11.49 -12.37 -7.17
C ARG A 228 10.26 -12.28 -6.27
N ILE A 229 9.41 -11.31 -6.54
CA ILE A 229 8.15 -11.13 -5.80
C ILE A 229 7.21 -12.29 -6.08
N ALA A 230 7.02 -12.67 -7.35
CA ALA A 230 6.21 -13.82 -7.72
C ALA A 230 6.73 -15.13 -7.07
N SER A 231 8.05 -15.32 -6.97
CA SER A 231 8.65 -16.46 -6.28
C SER A 231 8.35 -16.45 -4.78
N ALA A 232 8.46 -15.30 -4.11
CA ALA A 232 8.14 -15.15 -2.70
C ALA A 232 6.66 -15.43 -2.44
N VAL A 233 5.76 -14.84 -3.24
CA VAL A 233 4.31 -15.06 -3.17
C VAL A 233 3.96 -16.54 -3.37
N ASN A 234 4.51 -17.18 -4.39
CA ASN A 234 4.29 -18.61 -4.62
C ASN A 234 4.76 -19.47 -3.45
N THR A 235 5.89 -19.12 -2.83
CA THR A 235 6.41 -19.85 -1.66
C THR A 235 5.50 -19.68 -0.45
N LEU A 236 5.04 -18.45 -0.17
CA LEU A 236 4.09 -18.17 0.91
C LEU A 236 2.79 -18.95 0.73
N ARG A 237 2.19 -18.91 -0.46
CA ARG A 237 0.95 -19.62 -0.79
C ARG A 237 1.11 -21.14 -0.72
N SER A 238 2.19 -21.67 -1.29
CA SER A 238 2.50 -23.12 -1.21
C SER A 238 2.73 -23.58 0.23
N GLY A 239 3.23 -22.67 1.07
CA GLY A 239 3.36 -22.87 2.51
C GLY A 239 2.03 -22.81 3.28
N GLY A 240 0.93 -22.39 2.65
CA GLY A 240 -0.43 -22.34 3.21
C GLY A 240 -0.82 -21.00 3.81
N LEU A 241 -0.09 -19.91 3.51
CA LEU A 241 -0.50 -18.55 3.84
C LEU A 241 -1.38 -17.98 2.74
N VAL A 242 -2.28 -17.09 3.13
CA VAL A 242 -3.09 -16.27 2.21
C VAL A 242 -2.30 -15.01 1.87
N VAL A 243 -2.14 -14.72 0.58
CA VAL A 243 -1.50 -13.49 0.11
C VAL A 243 -2.54 -12.55 -0.48
N MET A 244 -2.57 -11.33 0.02
CA MET A 244 -3.47 -10.26 -0.40
C MET A 244 -2.68 -9.22 -1.19
N MET A 245 -3.24 -8.75 -2.30
CA MET A 245 -2.70 -7.61 -3.04
C MET A 245 -3.36 -6.34 -2.52
N ASP A 246 -2.55 -5.46 -1.98
CA ASP A 246 -2.99 -4.20 -1.38
C ASP A 246 -2.92 -3.03 -2.36
N ASP A 247 -3.68 -1.95 -2.09
CA ASP A 247 -3.76 -0.72 -2.90
C ASP A 247 -4.15 -0.96 -4.37
N PHE A 248 -4.90 -2.05 -4.66
CA PHE A 248 -5.25 -2.39 -6.04
C PHE A 248 -6.02 -1.27 -6.73
N GLY A 249 -5.52 -0.86 -7.90
CA GLY A 249 -6.10 0.19 -8.73
C GLY A 249 -5.49 1.58 -8.51
N CYS A 250 -4.55 1.75 -7.58
CA CYS A 250 -3.86 3.04 -7.35
C CYS A 250 -2.66 3.25 -8.27
N GLY A 251 -2.18 2.19 -8.93
CA GLY A 251 -1.02 2.20 -9.81
C GLY A 251 -1.34 1.97 -11.28
N TYR A 252 -0.33 1.64 -12.06
CA TYR A 252 -0.45 1.20 -13.44
C TYR A 252 -0.82 -0.29 -13.49
N SER A 253 -1.98 -0.66 -12.93
CA SER A 253 -2.46 -2.05 -12.95
C SER A 253 -2.58 -2.52 -14.40
N SER A 254 -1.66 -3.36 -14.83
CA SER A 254 -1.89 -4.11 -16.05
C SER A 254 -2.64 -5.40 -15.69
N LEU A 255 -3.73 -5.71 -16.40
CA LEU A 255 -4.43 -7.00 -16.30
C LEU A 255 -3.46 -8.18 -16.45
N ASN A 256 -2.36 -7.97 -17.18
CA ASN A 256 -1.24 -8.92 -17.31
C ASN A 256 -0.58 -9.24 -15.95
N MET A 257 -0.68 -8.34 -14.97
CA MET A 257 -0.10 -8.56 -13.65
C MET A 257 -0.90 -9.59 -12.87
N LEU A 258 -2.23 -9.50 -12.91
CA LEU A 258 -3.11 -10.50 -12.26
C LEU A 258 -3.04 -11.88 -12.92
N GLU A 259 -2.72 -11.95 -14.23
CA GLU A 259 -2.49 -13.23 -14.92
C GLU A 259 -1.21 -13.93 -14.41
N ASN A 260 -0.18 -13.17 -14.08
CA ASN A 260 1.15 -13.71 -13.78
C ASN A 260 1.44 -13.84 -12.27
N ILE A 261 0.66 -13.18 -11.41
CA ILE A 261 0.91 -13.16 -9.97
C ILE A 261 -0.28 -13.79 -9.24
N PRO A 262 -0.10 -14.98 -8.71
CA PRO A 262 -1.15 -15.68 -7.99
C PRO A 262 -1.35 -15.07 -6.60
N VAL A 263 -2.35 -14.21 -6.44
CA VAL A 263 -2.83 -13.73 -5.13
C VAL A 263 -4.14 -14.40 -4.77
N ASP A 264 -4.53 -14.35 -3.50
CA ASP A 264 -5.73 -15.00 -3.00
C ASP A 264 -6.87 -14.01 -2.74
N VAL A 265 -6.55 -12.73 -2.48
CA VAL A 265 -7.49 -11.65 -2.16
C VAL A 265 -7.00 -10.35 -2.77
N LEU A 266 -7.92 -9.51 -3.22
CA LEU A 266 -7.64 -8.13 -3.62
C LEU A 266 -8.15 -7.18 -2.55
N LYS A 267 -7.35 -6.17 -2.17
CA LYS A 267 -7.77 -5.03 -1.35
C LYS A 267 -7.88 -3.82 -2.26
N LEU A 268 -9.04 -3.20 -2.29
CA LEU A 268 -9.36 -2.09 -3.17
C LEU A 268 -9.46 -0.80 -2.38
N ASP A 269 -8.56 0.15 -2.63
CA ASP A 269 -8.57 1.46 -1.98
C ASP A 269 -9.74 2.33 -2.47
N MET A 270 -10.46 2.89 -1.51
CA MET A 270 -11.64 3.74 -1.73
C MET A 270 -11.33 5.16 -2.18
N ARG A 271 -10.07 5.48 -2.51
CA ARG A 271 -9.76 6.75 -3.19
C ARG A 271 -10.62 6.96 -4.44
N PHE A 272 -11.08 5.87 -5.05
CA PHE A 272 -12.05 5.89 -6.16
C PHE A 272 -13.45 6.39 -5.77
N LEU A 273 -13.82 6.40 -4.48
CA LEU A 273 -15.14 6.87 -4.02
C LEU A 273 -15.16 8.33 -3.54
N ARG A 274 -14.02 9.00 -3.50
CA ARG A 274 -13.92 10.42 -3.08
C ARG A 274 -14.18 11.41 -4.21
N PHE A 275 -14.69 10.96 -5.36
CA PHE A 275 -14.95 11.84 -6.51
C PHE A 275 -16.21 12.68 -6.33
N GLU A 276 -16.14 13.90 -6.90
CA GLU A 276 -17.28 14.80 -7.02
C GLU A 276 -18.45 14.11 -7.74
N GLU A 277 -19.66 14.56 -7.49
CA GLU A 277 -20.91 13.96 -7.99
C GLU A 277 -20.94 13.76 -9.52
N ALA A 278 -20.22 14.61 -10.26
CA ALA A 278 -20.09 14.52 -11.73
C ALA A 278 -19.24 13.31 -12.19
N GLU A 279 -18.27 12.84 -11.41
CA GLU A 279 -17.38 11.72 -11.75
C GLU A 279 -17.86 10.38 -11.17
N ARG A 280 -18.83 10.41 -10.27
CA ARG A 280 -19.37 9.25 -9.56
C ARG A 280 -19.83 8.13 -10.49
N LYS A 281 -20.43 8.47 -11.65
CA LYS A 281 -20.87 7.47 -12.63
C LYS A 281 -19.71 6.72 -13.27
N LYS A 282 -18.63 7.43 -13.61
CA LYS A 282 -17.43 6.80 -14.20
C LYS A 282 -16.74 5.88 -13.20
N SER A 283 -16.64 6.32 -11.96
CA SER A 283 -16.07 5.54 -10.85
C SER A 283 -16.90 4.30 -10.57
N ALA A 284 -18.23 4.39 -10.58
CA ALA A 284 -19.13 3.25 -10.42
C ALA A 284 -18.90 2.18 -11.50
N HIS A 285 -18.78 2.57 -12.76
CA HIS A 285 -18.51 1.64 -13.86
C HIS A 285 -17.12 0.97 -13.74
N ILE A 286 -16.12 1.70 -13.24
CA ILE A 286 -14.79 1.13 -12.99
C ILE A 286 -14.87 0.07 -11.87
N LEU A 287 -15.53 0.40 -10.76
CA LEU A 287 -15.72 -0.52 -9.65
C LEU A 287 -16.51 -1.77 -10.06
N GLU A 288 -17.57 -1.60 -10.83
CA GLU A 288 -18.34 -2.71 -11.40
C GLU A 288 -17.47 -3.60 -12.30
N ALA A 289 -16.63 -3.01 -13.15
CA ALA A 289 -15.71 -3.74 -13.98
C ALA A 289 -14.67 -4.52 -13.14
N ILE A 290 -14.18 -3.95 -12.04
CA ILE A 290 -13.26 -4.62 -11.11
C ILE A 290 -13.93 -5.81 -10.42
N VAL A 291 -15.16 -5.65 -9.93
CA VAL A 291 -15.93 -6.76 -9.33
C VAL A 291 -16.12 -7.89 -10.33
N ASN A 292 -16.55 -7.57 -11.55
CA ASN A 292 -16.77 -8.56 -12.59
C ASN A 292 -15.48 -9.31 -12.93
N MET A 293 -14.38 -8.59 -13.10
CA MET A 293 -13.06 -9.17 -13.34
C MET A 293 -12.64 -10.11 -12.20
N ALA A 294 -12.70 -9.65 -10.96
CA ALA A 294 -12.33 -10.46 -9.79
C ALA A 294 -13.24 -11.69 -9.65
N SER A 295 -14.53 -11.55 -9.96
CA SER A 295 -15.47 -12.65 -9.99
C SER A 295 -15.08 -13.72 -11.03
N MET A 296 -14.68 -13.34 -12.24
CA MET A 296 -14.18 -14.25 -13.26
C MET A 296 -12.90 -14.97 -12.85
N LEU A 297 -12.06 -14.31 -12.05
CA LEU A 297 -10.81 -14.87 -11.50
C LEU A 297 -11.02 -15.64 -10.18
N HIS A 298 -12.25 -15.67 -9.64
CA HIS A 298 -12.59 -16.25 -8.34
C HIS A 298 -11.82 -15.62 -7.17
N LEU A 299 -11.51 -14.33 -7.27
CA LEU A 299 -10.81 -13.56 -6.24
C LEU A 299 -11.81 -12.78 -5.38
N PRO A 300 -11.87 -13.00 -4.07
CA PRO A 300 -12.59 -12.11 -3.16
C PRO A 300 -11.94 -10.74 -3.10
N ILE A 301 -12.76 -9.70 -2.93
CA ILE A 301 -12.31 -8.32 -2.75
C ILE A 301 -12.66 -7.85 -1.35
N VAL A 302 -11.72 -7.16 -0.70
CA VAL A 302 -11.93 -6.33 0.49
C VAL A 302 -11.88 -4.87 0.06
N VAL A 303 -12.95 -4.14 0.28
CA VAL A 303 -13.00 -2.69 -0.02
C VAL A 303 -12.53 -1.92 1.19
N GLU A 304 -11.55 -1.05 1.02
CA GLU A 304 -11.00 -0.23 2.09
C GLU A 304 -11.56 1.18 2.12
N GLY A 305 -11.50 1.82 3.27
CA GLY A 305 -11.85 3.23 3.43
C GLY A 305 -13.35 3.52 3.37
N VAL A 306 -14.23 2.56 3.68
CA VAL A 306 -15.66 2.80 3.85
C VAL A 306 -15.88 3.58 5.15
N GLU A 307 -16.33 4.84 5.05
CA GLU A 307 -16.41 5.77 6.17
C GLU A 307 -17.86 6.03 6.63
N ASP A 308 -18.84 5.81 5.76
CA ASP A 308 -20.25 6.08 6.04
C ASP A 308 -21.21 5.04 5.42
N GLU A 309 -22.48 5.09 5.87
CA GLU A 309 -23.56 4.19 5.41
C GLU A 309 -23.86 4.33 3.89
N SER A 310 -23.68 5.50 3.31
CA SER A 310 -23.92 5.73 1.87
C SER A 310 -22.88 4.97 1.04
N GLN A 311 -21.63 5.03 1.46
CA GLN A 311 -20.54 4.29 0.82
C GLN A 311 -20.74 2.78 0.99
N GLU A 312 -21.13 2.34 2.19
CA GLU A 312 -21.39 0.93 2.47
C GLU A 312 -22.50 0.38 1.56
N LYS A 313 -23.65 1.07 1.48
CA LYS A 313 -24.75 0.68 0.59
C LYS A 313 -24.35 0.69 -0.88
N PHE A 314 -23.49 1.64 -1.28
CA PHE A 314 -22.99 1.72 -2.64
C PHE A 314 -22.12 0.51 -3.00
N VAL A 315 -21.14 0.15 -2.18
CA VAL A 315 -20.29 -1.01 -2.44
C VAL A 315 -21.06 -2.33 -2.33
N GLN A 316 -22.02 -2.43 -1.39
CA GLN A 316 -22.92 -3.56 -1.28
C GLN A 316 -23.75 -3.74 -2.54
N GLY A 317 -24.31 -2.64 -3.10
CA GLY A 317 -25.09 -2.64 -4.32
C GLY A 317 -24.30 -3.08 -5.56
N LEU A 318 -22.98 -2.83 -5.59
CA LEU A 318 -22.08 -3.31 -6.63
C LEU A 318 -21.69 -4.79 -6.47
N GLY A 319 -22.11 -5.45 -5.37
CA GLY A 319 -21.83 -6.86 -5.12
C GLY A 319 -20.56 -7.14 -4.31
N TYR A 320 -19.92 -6.13 -3.75
CA TYR A 320 -18.79 -6.30 -2.83
C TYR A 320 -19.28 -6.95 -1.53
N ARG A 321 -18.45 -7.80 -0.95
CA ARG A 321 -18.84 -8.61 0.21
C ARG A 321 -18.05 -8.28 1.47
N TYR A 322 -16.84 -7.85 1.33
CA TYR A 322 -15.96 -7.57 2.46
C TYR A 322 -15.47 -6.12 2.41
N THR A 323 -15.35 -5.54 3.59
CA THR A 323 -14.94 -4.14 3.75
C THR A 323 -14.07 -3.96 4.98
N GLN A 324 -13.25 -2.91 4.91
CA GLN A 324 -12.47 -2.38 6.02
C GLN A 324 -12.61 -0.86 6.02
N GLY A 325 -13.05 -0.26 7.12
CA GLY A 325 -13.22 1.20 7.16
C GLY A 325 -13.83 1.72 8.45
N PHE A 326 -13.81 3.04 8.60
CA PHE A 326 -14.24 3.73 9.82
C PHE A 326 -15.74 3.62 10.08
N TYR A 327 -16.52 3.29 9.08
CA TYR A 327 -17.93 3.00 9.25
C TYR A 327 -18.19 1.82 10.19
N TYR A 328 -17.38 0.77 10.10
CA TYR A 328 -17.45 -0.38 11.00
C TYR A 328 -16.55 -0.19 12.21
N TYR A 329 -15.25 -0.06 11.98
CA TYR A 329 -14.26 0.06 13.03
C TYR A 329 -13.08 0.93 12.58
N LYS A 330 -12.65 1.83 13.47
CA LYS A 330 -11.32 2.46 13.38
C LYS A 330 -10.27 1.45 13.84
N PRO A 331 -8.99 1.65 13.52
CA PRO A 331 -7.92 0.87 14.14
C PRO A 331 -8.04 0.89 15.67
N LEU A 332 -8.08 -0.29 16.28
CA LEU A 332 -8.29 -0.49 17.71
C LEU A 332 -6.99 -0.94 18.39
N PRO A 333 -6.68 -0.45 19.58
CA PRO A 333 -5.63 -1.04 20.41
C PRO A 333 -6.04 -2.47 20.83
N ILE A 334 -5.05 -3.32 21.05
CA ILE A 334 -5.22 -4.76 21.33
C ILE A 334 -6.29 -5.03 22.39
N PRO A 335 -6.30 -4.39 23.59
CA PRO A 335 -7.30 -4.72 24.61
C PRO A 335 -8.76 -4.48 24.16
N LYS A 336 -8.99 -3.44 23.33
CA LYS A 336 -10.32 -3.18 22.76
C LYS A 336 -10.71 -4.19 21.68
N PHE A 337 -9.72 -4.66 20.91
CA PHE A 337 -9.98 -5.70 19.92
C PHE A 337 -10.28 -7.05 20.58
N GLU A 338 -9.59 -7.40 21.66
CA GLU A 338 -9.87 -8.58 22.48
C GLU A 338 -11.28 -8.56 23.08
N GLU A 339 -11.71 -7.41 23.63
CA GLU A 339 -13.08 -7.22 24.09
C GLU A 339 -14.09 -7.45 22.96
N LEU A 340 -13.81 -6.96 21.76
CA LEU A 340 -14.67 -7.14 20.59
C LEU A 340 -14.77 -8.62 20.18
N LEU A 341 -13.67 -9.37 20.18
CA LEU A 341 -13.61 -10.79 19.83
C LEU A 341 -14.22 -11.70 20.89
N SER A 342 -14.40 -11.22 22.12
CA SER A 342 -15.04 -11.99 23.20
C SER A 342 -16.52 -12.27 22.91
N ASP A 343 -17.17 -11.47 22.07
CA ASP A 343 -18.51 -11.75 21.56
C ASP A 343 -18.44 -12.57 20.24
N HIS A 344 -18.48 -13.89 20.36
CA HIS A 344 -18.41 -14.82 19.21
C HIS A 344 -19.47 -14.59 18.13
N ARG A 345 -20.57 -13.90 18.42
CA ARG A 345 -21.61 -13.56 17.44
C ARG A 345 -21.12 -12.53 16.43
N ARG A 346 -20.06 -11.81 16.76
CA ARG A 346 -19.43 -10.81 15.89
C ARG A 346 -18.43 -11.41 14.92
N ILE A 347 -18.13 -12.70 15.00
CA ILE A 347 -17.11 -13.38 14.21
C ILE A 347 -17.77 -14.24 13.13
N ASP A 348 -17.36 -14.04 11.88
CA ASP A 348 -17.66 -14.94 10.78
C ASP A 348 -16.54 -15.99 10.66
N THR A 349 -16.83 -17.20 11.09
CA THR A 349 -15.86 -18.31 11.10
C THR A 349 -15.49 -18.81 9.71
N GLN A 350 -16.20 -18.41 8.65
CA GLN A 350 -15.86 -18.77 7.27
C GLN A 350 -14.68 -17.92 6.75
N GLY A 351 -14.48 -16.75 7.33
CA GLY A 351 -13.44 -15.83 6.90
C GLY A 351 -13.70 -15.23 5.50
N ILE A 352 -12.64 -14.72 4.87
CA ILE A 352 -12.72 -14.17 3.51
C ILE A 352 -12.67 -15.33 2.51
N VAL A 353 -13.80 -15.58 1.84
CA VAL A 353 -13.93 -16.62 0.83
C VAL A 353 -14.60 -16.06 -0.43
N TYR A 354 -14.21 -16.57 -1.59
CA TYR A 354 -14.94 -16.25 -2.81
C TYR A 354 -16.34 -16.86 -2.72
N LYS A 355 -17.34 -16.03 -2.97
CA LYS A 355 -18.73 -16.49 -3.18
C LYS A 355 -19.25 -15.79 -4.42
N GLN A 356 -19.84 -16.56 -5.32
CA GLN A 356 -20.45 -16.03 -6.52
C GLN A 356 -21.52 -15.00 -6.14
N VAL A 357 -21.49 -13.84 -6.77
CA VAL A 357 -22.53 -12.81 -6.59
C VAL A 357 -23.79 -13.31 -7.28
N GLU A 358 -24.87 -13.47 -6.54
CA GLU A 358 -26.15 -13.81 -7.16
C GLU A 358 -26.71 -12.61 -7.93
N PRO A 359 -27.23 -12.82 -9.15
CA PRO A 359 -27.76 -11.73 -10.00
C PRO A 359 -28.90 -10.92 -9.36
N MET A 360 -29.48 -11.41 -8.28
CA MET A 360 -30.59 -10.77 -7.57
C MET A 360 -30.25 -9.39 -6.98
N HIS A 361 -29.01 -9.17 -6.62
CA HIS A 361 -28.57 -7.89 -6.05
C HIS A 361 -28.51 -6.75 -7.06
N ILE A 362 -28.28 -7.06 -8.34
CA ILE A 362 -28.28 -6.03 -9.42
C ILE A 362 -29.70 -5.47 -9.60
N ARG A 363 -30.73 -6.30 -9.45
CA ARG A 363 -32.13 -5.87 -9.60
C ARG A 363 -32.60 -4.99 -8.44
N GLU A 364 -32.24 -5.35 -7.20
CA GLU A 364 -32.54 -4.54 -6.01
C GLU A 364 -31.77 -3.22 -6.01
N PHE A 365 -30.55 -3.20 -6.54
CA PHE A 365 -29.76 -1.98 -6.69
C PHE A 365 -30.34 -1.03 -7.75
N ILE A 366 -30.84 -1.56 -8.86
CA ILE A 366 -31.52 -0.78 -9.91
C ILE A 366 -32.87 -0.23 -9.39
N ASP A 367 -33.57 -0.97 -8.55
CA ASP A 367 -34.87 -0.59 -7.96
C ASP A 367 -34.72 0.30 -6.71
N SER A 368 -33.51 0.45 -6.15
CA SER A 368 -33.28 1.37 -5.05
C SER A 368 -33.34 2.82 -5.55
N ASN A 369 -34.04 3.71 -4.84
CA ASN A 369 -34.23 5.14 -5.17
C ASN A 369 -32.90 5.93 -5.40
N PHE A 370 -31.76 5.32 -5.13
CA PHE A 370 -30.43 5.92 -5.32
C PHE A 370 -29.95 5.89 -6.78
N VAL A 371 -30.48 4.98 -7.60
CA VAL A 371 -30.10 4.80 -9.02
C VAL A 371 -31.24 5.20 -9.95
N SER A 372 -32.50 5.12 -9.51
CA SER A 372 -33.69 5.19 -10.38
C SER A 372 -33.89 6.53 -11.08
N ASP A 373 -33.61 7.65 -10.42
CA ASP A 373 -33.91 8.95 -11.02
C ASP A 373 -32.84 9.50 -11.97
N SER A 374 -31.58 9.07 -11.82
CA SER A 374 -30.50 9.59 -12.68
C SER A 374 -30.09 8.66 -13.81
N MET A 375 -30.19 7.33 -13.65
CA MET A 375 -29.81 6.36 -14.71
C MET A 375 -30.94 6.11 -15.69
N LEU A 376 -32.19 5.95 -15.24
CA LEU A 376 -33.31 5.67 -16.14
C LEU A 376 -33.70 6.89 -17.02
N ASN A 377 -33.46 8.10 -16.53
CA ASN A 377 -33.75 9.31 -17.30
C ASN A 377 -32.71 9.69 -18.36
N ASN A 378 -31.51 9.02 -18.36
CA ASN A 378 -30.46 9.32 -19.32
C ASN A 378 -30.10 8.17 -20.28
N VAL A 379 -30.84 7.06 -20.26
CA VAL A 379 -30.69 5.98 -21.24
C VAL A 379 -31.54 6.27 -22.48
N LEU A 380 -30.89 6.73 -23.53
CA LEU A 380 -31.50 6.93 -24.84
C LEU A 380 -31.56 5.59 -25.62
N GLY A 381 -32.33 4.61 -25.12
CA GLY A 381 -32.57 3.36 -25.84
C GLY A 381 -33.26 2.29 -24.98
N PRO A 382 -33.93 1.30 -25.58
CA PRO A 382 -34.58 0.24 -24.84
C PRO A 382 -33.54 -0.66 -24.15
N VAL A 383 -33.64 -0.78 -22.82
CA VAL A 383 -32.89 -1.78 -22.03
C VAL A 383 -33.73 -3.06 -22.04
N VAL A 384 -33.18 -4.13 -22.61
CA VAL A 384 -33.84 -5.44 -22.65
C VAL A 384 -33.15 -6.37 -21.67
N PHE A 385 -33.88 -6.83 -20.66
CA PHE A 385 -33.42 -7.85 -19.72
C PHE A 385 -33.87 -9.23 -20.21
N PHE A 386 -32.95 -10.19 -20.25
CA PHE A 386 -33.26 -11.58 -20.54
C PHE A 386 -33.14 -12.38 -19.23
N GLU A 387 -34.22 -13.06 -18.87
CA GLU A 387 -34.23 -14.08 -17.84
C GLU A 387 -33.92 -15.43 -18.53
N VAL A 388 -32.78 -16.04 -18.22
CA VAL A 388 -32.48 -17.37 -18.67
C VAL A 388 -32.98 -18.34 -17.59
N GLN A 389 -34.13 -18.96 -17.83
CA GLN A 389 -34.55 -20.12 -17.03
C GLN A 389 -33.69 -21.33 -17.40
N SER A 390 -32.98 -21.86 -16.41
CA SER A 390 -32.23 -23.12 -16.46
C SER A 390 -33.15 -24.33 -16.36
#